data_89280c06f7542281095b81a8ca4b8b02
#
_entry.id   89280c06f7542281095b81a8ca4b8b02
#
_cell.length_a   1.000
_cell.length_b   1.000
_cell.length_c   1.000
_cell.angle_alpha   90.00
_cell.angle_beta   90.00
_cell.angle_gamma   90.00
#
_symmetry.space_group_name_H-M   'P 1'
#
loop_
_entity.id
_entity.type
_entity.pdbx_description
1 polymer ?
#
loop_
_entity_poly.entity_id
_entity_poly.type
_entity_poly.pdbx_seq_one_letter_code
_entity_poly.pdbx_strand_id
1 'polypeptide(L)'
;MKKRLFLFVTVLAMVCPTAVYACTSVIISGKASPDGRPIMWKHRDTGFLDNRLEYVKGEKYNFIGLVNSTESTSVSEVWIGSNEAGFSIMNTASYCLNYDDVPSSQMDREGVVMRRALEICATLADFEHFLDTLSRPMGVESNFGCIDAHGGAAYYETSNHGYVKRDVCEMEEGYSVMTNFSFSGKKEDWKGVERYRTASGIFRRMEKEEGRFRDMGPSVIMDSLSRSYEHQGDSLYIPRYITSSSVVIKGVRPGESPFNTVIWAALGYPATSVMIPVPVCGEDHIPAAMKRSAGNHKSELCEMSLELKKSVFPYGKNKPEDMVRAREYMTVFSKIEKCISNDFNIIHDKYVKRRIKVRKYLKRYDKMMNNYVETIRLESEKLF
;
A
#
# COMPACT_ATOMS: atom_id res chain seq x y z
N MET A 1 -44.76 -52.92 -16.90
CA MET A 1 -44.55 -51.78 -15.97
C MET A 1 -43.09 -51.34 -16.02
N LYS A 2 -42.77 -50.27 -16.75
CA LYS A 2 -41.42 -49.73 -16.83
C LYS A 2 -41.27 -48.62 -15.78
N LYS A 3 -40.42 -48.86 -14.75
CA LYS A 3 -40.05 -47.83 -13.76
C LYS A 3 -39.09 -46.87 -14.38
N ARG A 4 -39.47 -45.58 -14.53
CA ARG A 4 -38.61 -44.50 -14.90
C ARG A 4 -37.88 -44.01 -13.66
N LEU A 5 -36.56 -44.18 -13.67
CA LEU A 5 -35.64 -43.63 -12.66
C LEU A 5 -35.38 -42.14 -12.99
N PHE A 6 -35.88 -41.23 -12.15
CA PHE A 6 -35.57 -39.82 -12.25
C PHE A 6 -34.23 -39.57 -11.55
N LEU A 7 -33.19 -39.24 -12.31
CA LEU A 7 -31.89 -38.82 -11.80
C LEU A 7 -31.97 -37.34 -11.44
N PHE A 8 -32.01 -36.99 -10.16
CA PHE A 8 -31.87 -35.63 -9.69
C PHE A 8 -30.38 -35.25 -9.76
N VAL A 9 -29.99 -34.46 -10.77
CA VAL A 9 -28.66 -33.82 -10.81
C VAL A 9 -28.74 -32.58 -9.94
N THR A 10 -28.19 -32.66 -8.72
CA THR A 10 -28.00 -31.49 -7.86
C THR A 10 -26.82 -30.73 -8.40
N VAL A 11 -27.08 -29.61 -9.11
CA VAL A 11 -26.05 -28.65 -9.48
C VAL A 11 -25.62 -27.94 -8.20
N LEU A 12 -24.50 -28.36 -7.65
CA LEU A 12 -23.83 -27.64 -6.57
C LEU A 12 -23.23 -26.37 -7.17
N ALA A 13 -23.95 -25.26 -7.07
CA ALA A 13 -23.40 -23.96 -7.41
C ALA A 13 -22.20 -23.69 -6.49
N MET A 14 -20.99 -23.85 -7.00
CA MET A 14 -19.79 -23.33 -6.34
C MET A 14 -19.96 -21.81 -6.28
N VAL A 15 -20.40 -21.31 -5.14
CA VAL A 15 -20.27 -19.90 -4.79
C VAL A 15 -18.76 -19.67 -4.66
N CYS A 16 -18.15 -19.20 -5.74
CA CYS A 16 -16.79 -18.68 -5.68
C CYS A 16 -16.84 -17.52 -4.67
N PRO A 17 -16.11 -17.57 -3.54
CA PRO A 17 -16.10 -16.42 -2.64
C PRO A 17 -15.47 -15.27 -3.43
N THR A 18 -16.27 -14.27 -3.75
CA THR A 18 -15.75 -13.00 -4.28
C THR A 18 -14.67 -12.54 -3.33
N ALA A 19 -13.44 -12.45 -3.83
CA ALA A 19 -12.31 -12.00 -3.03
C ALA A 19 -12.61 -10.58 -2.53
N VAL A 20 -12.99 -10.46 -1.27
CA VAL A 20 -13.29 -9.15 -0.65
C VAL A 20 -11.97 -8.42 -0.47
N TYR A 21 -11.64 -7.53 -1.39
CA TYR A 21 -10.54 -6.59 -1.22
C TYR A 21 -10.90 -5.62 -0.10
N ALA A 22 -10.04 -5.48 0.89
CA ALA A 22 -10.39 -4.71 2.07
C ALA A 22 -9.21 -3.89 2.60
N CYS A 23 -8.83 -2.85 1.87
CA CYS A 23 -7.71 -1.98 2.20
C CYS A 23 -8.06 -0.92 3.26
N THR A 24 -7.03 -0.37 3.90
CA THR A 24 -7.08 0.85 4.69
C THR A 24 -5.96 1.76 4.22
N SER A 25 -6.23 3.05 4.09
CA SER A 25 -5.25 4.01 3.61
C SER A 25 -5.38 5.37 4.29
N VAL A 26 -4.33 6.17 4.20
CA VAL A 26 -4.34 7.58 4.58
C VAL A 26 -3.50 8.41 3.62
N ILE A 27 -3.93 9.63 3.40
CA ILE A 27 -3.10 10.70 2.86
C ILE A 27 -2.98 11.79 3.92
N ILE A 28 -1.76 12.22 4.17
CA ILE A 28 -1.42 13.36 5.02
C ILE A 28 -0.77 14.39 4.10
N SER A 29 -1.37 15.57 3.98
CA SER A 29 -0.82 16.66 3.17
C SER A 29 0.41 17.27 3.82
N GLY A 30 1.19 18.02 3.05
CA GLY A 30 2.32 18.79 3.59
C GLY A 30 1.93 19.77 4.69
N LYS A 31 0.66 20.23 4.71
CA LYS A 31 0.10 21.10 5.76
C LYS A 31 0.12 20.45 7.15
N ALA A 32 -0.16 19.15 7.21
CA ALA A 32 -0.26 18.41 8.48
C ALA A 32 1.02 17.61 8.80
N SER A 33 1.87 17.33 7.83
CA SER A 33 3.09 16.56 8.07
C SER A 33 4.17 17.39 8.78
N PRO A 34 5.03 16.78 9.64
CA PRO A 34 6.01 17.50 10.45
C PRO A 34 7.04 18.29 9.66
N ASP A 35 7.39 17.83 8.47
CA ASP A 35 8.44 18.40 7.64
C ASP A 35 7.94 18.95 6.30
N GLY A 36 6.61 19.11 6.17
CA GLY A 36 5.99 19.70 4.97
C GLY A 36 5.95 18.77 3.76
N ARG A 37 6.32 17.49 3.89
CA ARG A 37 6.26 16.52 2.81
C ARG A 37 4.97 15.71 2.91
N PRO A 38 4.19 15.57 1.83
CA PRO A 38 3.00 14.73 1.88
C PRO A 38 3.38 13.26 2.12
N ILE A 39 2.53 12.55 2.85
CA ILE A 39 2.69 11.14 3.16
C ILE A 39 1.46 10.40 2.69
N MET A 40 1.67 9.26 2.05
CA MET A 40 0.65 8.34 1.60
C MET A 40 0.91 6.97 2.23
N TRP A 41 -0.12 6.32 2.76
CA TRP A 41 -0.02 4.97 3.31
C TRP A 41 -1.14 4.10 2.81
N LYS A 42 -0.81 2.86 2.46
CA LYS A 42 -1.76 1.80 2.13
C LYS A 42 -1.42 0.52 2.88
N HIS A 43 -2.43 0.01 3.59
CA HIS A 43 -2.48 -1.32 4.16
C HIS A 43 -3.33 -2.19 3.25
N ARG A 44 -2.70 -3.14 2.58
CA ARG A 44 -3.34 -3.93 1.53
C ARG A 44 -3.84 -5.25 2.07
N ASP A 45 -5.15 -5.46 1.98
CA ASP A 45 -5.81 -6.72 2.27
C ASP A 45 -6.37 -7.32 0.99
N THR A 46 -6.00 -8.55 0.67
CA THR A 46 -6.35 -9.21 -0.59
C THR A 46 -6.15 -10.73 -0.50
N GLY A 47 -6.81 -11.48 -1.38
CA GLY A 47 -6.54 -12.90 -1.57
C GLY A 47 -5.18 -13.22 -2.20
N PHE A 48 -4.52 -12.24 -2.85
CA PHE A 48 -3.18 -12.38 -3.42
C PHE A 48 -2.13 -11.98 -2.39
N LEU A 49 -1.66 -12.93 -1.59
CA LEU A 49 -0.74 -12.66 -0.50
C LEU A 49 0.70 -12.41 -0.98
N ASP A 50 1.14 -13.10 -2.04
CA ASP A 50 2.47 -12.94 -2.61
C ASP A 50 2.58 -11.65 -3.42
N ASN A 51 3.48 -10.78 -3.02
CA ASN A 51 3.74 -9.53 -3.74
C ASN A 51 5.23 -9.15 -3.70
N ARG A 52 5.59 -8.23 -4.58
CA ARG A 52 6.95 -7.74 -4.75
C ARG A 52 6.96 -6.30 -5.23
N LEU A 53 8.10 -5.65 -5.15
CA LEU A 53 8.33 -4.38 -5.83
C LEU A 53 8.95 -4.61 -7.21
N GLU A 54 8.49 -3.81 -8.18
CA GLU A 54 9.04 -3.79 -9.54
C GLU A 54 9.42 -2.39 -9.95
N TYR A 55 10.60 -2.26 -10.57
CA TYR A 55 10.99 -1.09 -11.32
C TYR A 55 10.55 -1.25 -12.76
N VAL A 56 9.78 -0.30 -13.25
CA VAL A 56 9.20 -0.33 -14.60
C VAL A 56 9.68 0.89 -15.37
N LYS A 57 10.19 0.65 -16.57
CA LYS A 57 10.44 1.71 -17.56
C LYS A 57 9.12 2.07 -18.21
N GLY A 58 8.60 3.24 -17.86
CA GLY A 58 7.34 3.74 -18.39
C GLY A 58 7.53 4.53 -19.69
N GLU A 59 6.43 4.92 -20.32
CA GLU A 59 6.43 5.68 -21.57
C GLU A 59 7.06 7.07 -21.38
N LYS A 60 6.65 7.78 -20.34
CA LYS A 60 7.13 9.14 -20.03
C LYS A 60 7.98 9.16 -18.75
N TYR A 61 7.56 8.39 -17.74
CA TYR A 61 8.23 8.33 -16.45
C TYR A 61 8.48 6.90 -16.03
N ASN A 62 9.69 6.62 -15.54
CA ASN A 62 10.00 5.37 -14.86
C ASN A 62 9.37 5.38 -13.46
N PHE A 63 8.99 4.20 -12.94
CA PHE A 63 8.35 4.12 -11.64
C PHE A 63 8.72 2.85 -10.87
N ILE A 64 8.47 2.86 -9.58
CA ILE A 64 8.49 1.69 -8.70
C ILE A 64 7.07 1.45 -8.22
N GLY A 65 6.59 0.20 -8.34
CA GLY A 65 5.25 -0.20 -7.92
C GLY A 65 5.22 -1.52 -7.18
N LEU A 66 4.27 -1.64 -6.25
CA LEU A 66 3.89 -2.90 -5.63
C LEU A 66 3.00 -3.69 -6.59
N VAL A 67 3.37 -4.92 -6.89
CA VAL A 67 2.66 -5.81 -7.81
C VAL A 67 2.40 -7.17 -7.19
N ASN A 68 1.43 -7.92 -7.72
CA ASN A 68 1.27 -9.33 -7.38
C ASN A 68 2.44 -10.14 -7.95
N SER A 69 2.93 -11.13 -7.21
CA SER A 69 3.94 -12.06 -7.72
C SER A 69 3.28 -13.07 -8.65
N THR A 70 3.45 -12.87 -9.94
CA THR A 70 2.96 -13.75 -11.01
C THR A 70 4.12 -14.23 -11.88
N GLU A 71 3.88 -15.27 -12.67
CA GLU A 71 4.87 -15.78 -13.63
C GLU A 71 5.17 -14.78 -14.77
N SER A 72 4.21 -13.90 -15.07
CA SER A 72 4.37 -12.88 -16.09
C SER A 72 5.56 -11.96 -15.81
N THR A 73 6.36 -11.70 -16.83
CA THR A 73 7.43 -10.70 -16.81
C THR A 73 6.93 -9.29 -17.06
N SER A 74 5.73 -9.14 -17.64
CA SER A 74 5.11 -7.83 -17.87
C SER A 74 4.28 -7.43 -16.66
N VAL A 75 4.50 -6.21 -16.18
CA VAL A 75 3.66 -5.60 -15.15
C VAL A 75 2.41 -5.03 -15.80
N SER A 76 1.26 -5.66 -15.56
CA SER A 76 -0.04 -5.19 -16.06
C SER A 76 -0.76 -4.30 -15.05
N GLU A 77 -0.52 -4.49 -13.75
CA GLU A 77 -1.23 -3.86 -12.66
C GLU A 77 -0.28 -3.43 -11.55
N VAL A 78 -0.62 -2.32 -10.89
CA VAL A 78 0.11 -1.78 -9.74
C VAL A 78 -0.90 -1.46 -8.64
N TRP A 79 -0.53 -1.68 -7.37
CA TRP A 79 -1.43 -1.49 -6.24
C TRP A 79 -1.08 -0.30 -5.35
N ILE A 80 0.14 0.18 -5.43
CA ILE A 80 0.66 1.46 -4.92
C ILE A 80 2.03 1.67 -5.57
N GLY A 81 2.37 2.89 -5.94
CA GLY A 81 3.67 3.20 -6.53
C GLY A 81 3.95 4.68 -6.61
N SER A 82 5.18 4.98 -7.03
CA SER A 82 5.67 6.34 -7.25
C SER A 82 6.58 6.38 -8.47
N ASN A 83 6.48 7.44 -9.26
CA ASN A 83 7.33 7.66 -10.42
C ASN A 83 8.42 8.71 -10.18
N GLU A 84 9.34 8.83 -11.11
CA GLU A 84 10.48 9.74 -11.04
C GLU A 84 10.11 11.23 -11.14
N ALA A 85 8.87 11.56 -11.52
CA ALA A 85 8.34 12.92 -11.46
C ALA A 85 7.80 13.26 -10.06
N GLY A 86 7.76 12.29 -9.12
CA GLY A 86 7.24 12.46 -7.76
C GLY A 86 5.73 12.29 -7.65
N PHE A 87 5.04 11.91 -8.73
CA PHE A 87 3.64 11.50 -8.66
C PHE A 87 3.55 10.10 -8.06
N SER A 88 2.70 9.94 -7.05
CA SER A 88 2.44 8.67 -6.40
C SER A 88 0.95 8.39 -6.37
N ILE A 89 0.57 7.12 -6.50
CA ILE A 89 -0.82 6.70 -6.53
C ILE A 89 -1.01 5.38 -5.77
N MET A 90 -2.15 5.27 -5.10
CA MET A 90 -2.67 4.04 -4.48
C MET A 90 -4.17 3.94 -4.68
N ASN A 91 -4.78 2.81 -4.30
CA ASN A 91 -6.23 2.70 -4.25
C ASN A 91 -6.75 2.02 -2.99
N THR A 92 -8.04 2.23 -2.71
CA THR A 92 -8.86 1.31 -1.92
C THR A 92 -10.11 1.00 -2.75
N ALA A 93 -10.46 -0.28 -2.90
CA ALA A 93 -11.72 -0.64 -3.56
C ALA A 93 -12.90 0.01 -2.83
N SER A 94 -13.86 0.52 -3.57
CA SER A 94 -15.15 0.98 -3.06
C SER A 94 -16.23 -0.05 -3.42
N TYR A 95 -17.37 0.00 -2.75
CA TYR A 95 -18.51 -0.90 -3.00
C TYR A 95 -19.84 -0.15 -2.92
N CYS A 96 -19.82 1.16 -3.16
CA CYS A 96 -20.97 2.01 -2.95
C CYS A 96 -21.13 3.12 -4.01
N LEU A 97 -20.48 2.96 -5.16
CA LEU A 97 -20.48 3.96 -6.23
C LEU A 97 -21.15 3.47 -7.53
N ASN A 98 -21.01 2.21 -7.89
CA ASN A 98 -21.55 1.66 -9.14
C ASN A 98 -22.86 0.93 -8.89
N TYR A 99 -23.89 1.37 -9.61
CA TYR A 99 -25.25 0.81 -9.57
C TYR A 99 -25.76 0.53 -10.99
N ASP A 100 -24.84 0.37 -11.93
CA ASP A 100 -25.08 0.06 -13.32
C ASP A 100 -24.89 -1.45 -13.61
N ASP A 101 -25.37 -1.89 -14.77
CA ASP A 101 -25.28 -3.29 -15.19
C ASP A 101 -23.98 -3.59 -15.97
N VAL A 102 -22.87 -2.94 -15.62
CA VAL A 102 -21.58 -3.24 -16.25
C VAL A 102 -21.16 -4.65 -15.90
N PRO A 103 -20.88 -5.51 -16.88
CA PRO A 103 -20.48 -6.88 -16.63
C PRO A 103 -19.20 -6.95 -15.79
N SER A 104 -19.11 -7.88 -14.84
CA SER A 104 -17.94 -8.08 -13.97
C SER A 104 -16.64 -8.31 -14.76
N SER A 105 -16.73 -8.88 -15.97
CA SER A 105 -15.57 -9.05 -16.86
C SER A 105 -14.96 -7.75 -17.38
N GLN A 106 -15.66 -6.62 -17.24
CA GLN A 106 -15.21 -5.29 -17.64
C GLN A 106 -14.79 -4.43 -16.42
N MET A 107 -14.89 -4.97 -15.22
CA MET A 107 -14.53 -4.33 -13.96
C MET A 107 -13.10 -4.70 -13.50
N ASP A 108 -12.71 -4.26 -12.31
CA ASP A 108 -11.43 -4.54 -11.66
C ASP A 108 -10.19 -4.01 -12.44
N ARG A 109 -10.35 -2.84 -13.09
CA ARG A 109 -9.27 -2.21 -13.88
C ARG A 109 -8.42 -1.22 -13.09
N GLU A 110 -8.58 -1.11 -11.78
CA GLU A 110 -7.89 -0.14 -10.93
C GLU A 110 -6.37 -0.27 -11.03
N GLY A 111 -5.85 -1.50 -11.00
CA GLY A 111 -4.41 -1.75 -11.12
C GLY A 111 -3.84 -1.31 -12.47
N VAL A 112 -4.60 -1.47 -13.55
CA VAL A 112 -4.25 -1.03 -14.91
C VAL A 112 -4.25 0.50 -14.99
N VAL A 113 -5.27 1.16 -14.44
CA VAL A 113 -5.38 2.63 -14.37
C VAL A 113 -4.21 3.21 -13.60
N MET A 114 -3.88 2.65 -12.43
CA MET A 114 -2.75 3.12 -11.62
C MET A 114 -1.40 2.93 -12.32
N ARG A 115 -1.20 1.77 -12.98
CA ARG A 115 0.00 1.54 -13.77
C ARG A 115 0.16 2.60 -14.85
N ARG A 116 -0.92 2.86 -15.60
CA ARG A 116 -0.88 3.86 -16.68
C ARG A 116 -0.66 5.28 -16.13
N ALA A 117 -1.31 5.64 -15.04
CA ALA A 117 -1.10 6.93 -14.39
C ALA A 117 0.38 7.13 -13.98
N LEU A 118 1.03 6.11 -13.43
CA LEU A 118 2.47 6.18 -13.08
C LEU A 118 3.37 6.39 -14.29
N GLU A 119 2.98 5.91 -15.47
CA GLU A 119 3.76 6.10 -16.69
C GLU A 119 3.69 7.52 -17.24
N ILE A 120 2.57 8.24 -17.06
CA ILE A 120 2.30 9.47 -17.82
C ILE A 120 2.02 10.71 -16.98
N CYS A 121 1.59 10.58 -15.72
CA CYS A 121 1.22 11.71 -14.87
C CYS A 121 2.42 12.20 -14.03
N ALA A 122 2.54 13.51 -13.86
CA ALA A 122 3.46 14.17 -12.94
C ALA A 122 2.71 14.91 -11.82
N THR A 123 1.45 15.28 -12.05
CA THR A 123 0.64 16.12 -11.17
C THR A 123 -0.75 15.54 -10.98
N LEU A 124 -1.48 16.02 -9.96
CA LEU A 124 -2.90 15.70 -9.79
C LEU A 124 -3.72 16.15 -11.03
N ALA A 125 -3.38 17.28 -11.62
CA ALA A 125 -4.06 17.75 -12.83
C ALA A 125 -3.84 16.83 -14.04
N ASP A 126 -2.64 16.23 -14.19
CA ASP A 126 -2.42 15.21 -15.21
C ASP A 126 -3.29 13.99 -14.98
N PHE A 127 -3.47 13.58 -13.71
CA PHE A 127 -4.32 12.44 -13.37
C PHE A 127 -5.80 12.73 -13.61
N GLU A 128 -6.28 13.92 -13.30
CA GLU A 128 -7.64 14.38 -13.61
C GLU A 128 -7.89 14.34 -15.12
N HIS A 129 -6.98 14.93 -15.89
CA HIS A 129 -7.05 14.87 -17.35
C HIS A 129 -7.03 13.42 -17.87
N PHE A 130 -6.19 12.55 -17.32
CA PHE A 130 -6.15 11.14 -17.69
C PHE A 130 -7.49 10.44 -17.40
N LEU A 131 -8.08 10.63 -16.21
CA LEU A 131 -9.40 10.08 -15.90
C LEU A 131 -10.49 10.58 -16.87
N ASP A 132 -10.44 11.86 -17.27
CA ASP A 132 -11.40 12.44 -18.20
C ASP A 132 -11.29 11.84 -19.62
N THR A 133 -10.11 11.38 -20.02
CA THR A 133 -9.87 10.75 -21.33
C THR A 133 -10.21 9.26 -21.38
N LEU A 134 -10.44 8.60 -20.25
CA LEU A 134 -10.80 7.18 -20.23
C LEU A 134 -12.18 6.94 -20.85
N SER A 135 -12.27 5.86 -21.62
CA SER A 135 -13.57 5.40 -22.16
C SER A 135 -14.54 5.06 -21.02
N ARG A 136 -15.83 5.32 -21.25
CA ARG A 136 -16.91 4.94 -20.33
C ARG A 136 -17.60 3.67 -20.83
N PRO A 137 -17.95 2.70 -19.95
CA PRO A 137 -17.60 2.66 -18.50
C PRO A 137 -16.10 2.48 -18.28
N MET A 138 -15.54 3.08 -17.21
CA MET A 138 -14.12 2.99 -16.91
C MET A 138 -13.69 1.61 -16.40
N GLY A 139 -14.63 0.82 -15.91
CA GLY A 139 -14.39 -0.50 -15.31
C GLY A 139 -13.73 -0.43 -13.93
N VAL A 140 -13.99 0.63 -13.17
CA VAL A 140 -13.43 0.86 -11.84
C VAL A 140 -14.50 1.20 -10.82
N GLU A 141 -14.25 0.81 -9.56
CA GLU A 141 -14.99 1.28 -8.40
C GLU A 141 -14.01 1.45 -7.24
N SER A 142 -13.44 2.65 -7.09
CA SER A 142 -12.25 2.82 -6.26
C SER A 142 -12.06 4.24 -5.76
N ASN A 143 -11.42 4.36 -4.60
CA ASN A 143 -10.84 5.61 -4.15
C ASN A 143 -9.35 5.61 -4.53
N PHE A 144 -8.99 6.32 -5.59
CA PHE A 144 -7.59 6.56 -5.92
C PHE A 144 -7.03 7.66 -5.01
N GLY A 145 -5.98 7.36 -4.26
CA GLY A 145 -5.25 8.36 -3.49
C GLY A 145 -4.01 8.78 -4.25
N CYS A 146 -3.79 10.09 -4.40
CA CYS A 146 -2.66 10.65 -5.14
C CYS A 146 -1.94 11.74 -4.34
N ILE A 147 -0.61 11.79 -4.48
CA ILE A 147 0.23 12.92 -4.07
C ILE A 147 1.21 13.25 -5.21
N ASP A 148 1.67 14.51 -5.26
CA ASP A 148 2.64 14.96 -6.26
C ASP A 148 3.75 15.84 -5.70
N ALA A 149 4.77 16.12 -6.51
CA ALA A 149 5.92 16.93 -6.13
C ALA A 149 5.61 18.45 -6.02
N HIS A 150 4.41 18.88 -6.38
CA HIS A 150 3.95 20.26 -6.27
C HIS A 150 3.15 20.51 -4.99
N GLY A 151 3.04 19.50 -4.12
CA GLY A 151 2.31 19.55 -2.84
C GLY A 151 0.87 19.11 -2.94
N GLY A 152 0.42 18.65 -4.10
CA GLY A 152 -0.90 18.06 -4.30
C GLY A 152 -1.10 16.81 -3.44
N ALA A 153 -2.30 16.66 -2.83
CA ALA A 153 -2.69 15.53 -2.02
C ALA A 153 -4.21 15.38 -2.07
N ALA A 154 -4.72 14.33 -2.72
CA ALA A 154 -6.16 14.14 -2.91
C ALA A 154 -6.57 12.68 -3.03
N TYR A 155 -7.83 12.39 -2.71
CA TYR A 155 -8.53 11.18 -3.11
C TYR A 155 -9.50 11.48 -4.25
N TYR A 156 -9.64 10.51 -5.15
CA TYR A 156 -10.60 10.51 -6.26
C TYR A 156 -11.53 9.32 -6.08
N GLU A 157 -12.76 9.58 -5.62
CA GLU A 157 -13.82 8.60 -5.47
C GLU A 157 -14.39 8.32 -6.85
N THR A 158 -13.92 7.24 -7.50
CA THR A 158 -14.09 6.98 -8.93
C THR A 158 -15.04 5.84 -9.19
N SER A 159 -16.06 6.09 -10.02
CA SER A 159 -17.04 5.13 -10.52
C SER A 159 -16.81 4.82 -12.01
N ASN A 160 -17.71 4.04 -12.62
CA ASN A 160 -17.70 3.76 -14.06
C ASN A 160 -17.84 5.01 -14.94
N HIS A 161 -18.45 6.09 -14.44
CA HIS A 161 -18.85 7.22 -15.26
C HIS A 161 -18.22 8.56 -14.89
N GLY A 162 -17.55 8.63 -13.74
CA GLY A 162 -16.93 9.87 -13.28
C GLY A 162 -16.21 9.70 -11.94
N TYR A 163 -15.78 10.82 -11.38
CA TYR A 163 -15.12 10.83 -10.09
C TYR A 163 -15.51 12.07 -9.26
N VAL A 164 -15.36 11.96 -7.94
CA VAL A 164 -15.46 13.09 -7.01
C VAL A 164 -14.09 13.27 -6.35
N LYS A 165 -13.48 14.45 -6.56
CA LYS A 165 -12.22 14.81 -5.91
C LYS A 165 -12.46 15.22 -4.45
N ARG A 166 -11.63 14.71 -3.57
CA ARG A 166 -11.53 15.11 -2.17
C ARG A 166 -10.12 15.63 -1.93
N ASP A 167 -9.97 16.95 -1.99
CA ASP A 167 -8.68 17.62 -1.81
C ASP A 167 -8.31 17.60 -0.33
N VAL A 168 -7.23 16.88 0.02
CA VAL A 168 -6.77 16.74 1.41
C VAL A 168 -6.08 18.02 1.88
N CYS A 169 -5.55 18.84 0.96
CA CYS A 169 -4.94 20.13 1.29
C CYS A 169 -5.97 21.15 1.79
N GLU A 170 -7.22 21.04 1.32
CA GLU A 170 -8.33 21.91 1.71
C GLU A 170 -9.00 21.48 3.05
N MET A 171 -8.72 20.26 3.52
CA MET A 171 -9.29 19.77 4.78
C MET A 171 -8.65 20.48 5.98
N GLU A 172 -9.45 20.73 7.02
CA GLU A 172 -8.99 21.41 8.23
C GLU A 172 -7.86 20.63 8.92
N GLU A 173 -8.03 19.32 9.07
CA GLU A 173 -7.06 18.41 9.67
C GLU A 173 -5.82 18.21 8.79
N GLY A 174 -5.94 18.43 7.48
CA GLY A 174 -4.87 18.21 6.51
C GLY A 174 -4.51 16.74 6.29
N TYR A 175 -5.39 15.80 6.72
CA TYR A 175 -5.28 14.37 6.40
C TYR A 175 -6.66 13.76 6.13
N SER A 176 -6.68 12.62 5.44
CA SER A 176 -7.89 11.84 5.18
C SER A 176 -7.61 10.35 5.26
N VAL A 177 -8.41 9.64 6.05
CA VAL A 177 -8.44 8.18 6.09
C VAL A 177 -9.47 7.67 5.10
N MET A 178 -9.16 6.58 4.38
CA MET A 178 -10.07 5.93 3.45
C MET A 178 -10.01 4.42 3.63
N THR A 179 -11.18 3.77 3.50
CA THR A 179 -11.29 2.31 3.49
C THR A 179 -12.09 1.84 2.27
N ASN A 180 -13.03 0.93 2.42
CA ASN A 180 -13.75 0.35 1.29
C ASN A 180 -15.14 0.97 1.08
N PHE A 181 -15.23 2.25 1.28
CA PHE A 181 -16.40 3.07 0.93
C PHE A 181 -15.93 4.43 0.40
N SER A 182 -16.77 5.07 -0.35
CA SER A 182 -16.62 6.45 -0.80
C SER A 182 -17.62 7.33 -0.08
N PHE A 183 -17.23 8.53 0.34
CA PHE A 183 -18.13 9.45 1.04
C PHE A 183 -19.26 9.97 0.12
N SER A 184 -19.01 10.02 -1.19
CA SER A 184 -20.02 10.35 -2.20
C SER A 184 -20.95 9.19 -2.52
N GLY A 185 -20.67 7.98 -2.06
CA GLY A 185 -21.48 6.79 -2.30
C GLY A 185 -22.61 6.61 -1.28
N LYS A 186 -23.47 5.61 -1.51
CA LYS A 186 -24.59 5.29 -0.62
C LYS A 186 -24.11 4.70 0.70
N LYS A 187 -24.54 5.30 1.82
CA LYS A 187 -24.10 4.91 3.17
C LYS A 187 -24.47 3.49 3.59
N GLU A 188 -25.59 3.01 3.12
CA GLU A 188 -26.08 1.64 3.36
C GLU A 188 -25.13 0.56 2.82
N ASP A 189 -24.34 0.90 1.79
CA ASP A 189 -23.39 0.00 1.14
C ASP A 189 -21.94 0.18 1.62
N TRP A 190 -21.70 1.03 2.60
CA TRP A 190 -20.37 1.30 3.12
C TRP A 190 -19.73 0.04 3.74
N LYS A 191 -18.53 -0.32 3.30
CA LYS A 191 -17.72 -1.41 3.86
C LYS A 191 -16.48 -0.88 4.56
N GLY A 192 -16.06 -1.56 5.61
CA GLY A 192 -14.84 -1.19 6.35
C GLY A 192 -14.96 0.04 7.24
N VAL A 193 -16.18 0.42 7.62
CA VAL A 193 -16.46 1.58 8.50
C VAL A 193 -15.76 1.42 9.85
N GLU A 194 -15.66 0.21 10.38
CA GLU A 194 -14.97 -0.09 11.64
C GLU A 194 -13.49 0.26 11.55
N ARG A 195 -12.81 -0.18 10.49
CA ARG A 195 -11.39 0.13 10.27
C ARG A 195 -11.17 1.63 10.04
N TYR A 196 -12.10 2.29 9.35
CA TYR A 196 -12.10 3.74 9.23
C TYR A 196 -12.18 4.42 10.61
N ARG A 197 -13.09 3.98 11.49
CA ARG A 197 -13.25 4.51 12.85
C ARG A 197 -11.99 4.28 13.67
N THR A 198 -11.42 3.09 13.62
CA THR A 198 -10.18 2.74 14.33
C THR A 198 -9.01 3.62 13.86
N ALA A 199 -8.74 3.68 12.57
CA ALA A 199 -7.66 4.49 12.03
C ALA A 199 -7.85 5.99 12.33
N SER A 200 -9.05 6.53 12.09
CA SER A 200 -9.36 7.93 12.40
C SER A 200 -9.29 8.23 13.92
N GLY A 201 -9.63 7.25 14.76
CA GLY A 201 -9.48 7.36 16.22
C GLY A 201 -8.02 7.45 16.65
N ILE A 202 -7.13 6.67 16.03
CA ILE A 202 -5.68 6.72 16.24
C ILE A 202 -5.14 8.11 15.86
N PHE A 203 -5.48 8.62 14.67
CA PHE A 203 -5.05 9.95 14.23
C PHE A 203 -5.52 11.06 15.18
N ARG A 204 -6.79 11.05 15.61
CA ARG A 204 -7.31 12.03 16.57
C ARG A 204 -6.62 12.00 17.94
N ARG A 205 -6.19 10.81 18.41
CA ARG A 205 -5.40 10.71 19.65
C ARG A 205 -4.02 11.30 19.45
N MET A 206 -3.34 10.96 18.37
CA MET A 206 -2.02 11.49 18.05
C MET A 206 -2.02 13.02 17.94
N GLU A 207 -3.07 13.59 17.37
CA GLU A 207 -3.23 15.04 17.25
C GLU A 207 -3.40 15.71 18.62
N LYS A 208 -4.16 15.10 19.56
CA LYS A 208 -4.43 15.63 20.89
C LYS A 208 -3.25 15.45 21.86
N GLU A 209 -2.62 14.27 21.86
CA GLU A 209 -1.63 13.87 22.85
C GLU A 209 -0.21 14.31 22.47
N GLU A 210 0.12 14.29 21.20
CA GLU A 210 1.48 14.51 20.69
C GLU A 210 1.62 15.84 19.94
N GLY A 211 0.56 16.60 19.78
CA GLY A 211 0.52 17.86 19.05
C GLY A 211 0.85 17.69 17.57
N ARG A 212 -0.13 17.86 16.69
CA ARG A 212 -0.06 17.88 15.22
C ARG A 212 1.00 16.97 14.60
N PHE A 213 0.97 15.68 14.96
CA PHE A 213 1.84 14.67 14.32
C PHE A 213 3.34 14.98 14.37
N ARG A 214 3.84 15.57 15.47
CA ARG A 214 5.25 16.02 15.61
C ARG A 214 6.28 14.99 15.13
N ASP A 215 5.99 13.71 15.31
CA ASP A 215 6.87 12.60 14.94
C ASP A 215 6.31 11.77 13.77
N MET A 216 5.27 12.27 13.09
CA MET A 216 4.63 11.52 12.01
C MET A 216 5.61 11.21 10.90
N GLY A 217 5.75 9.93 10.62
CA GLY A 217 6.64 9.40 9.59
C GLY A 217 6.34 7.95 9.30
N PRO A 218 7.09 7.32 8.37
CA PRO A 218 6.84 5.94 7.97
C PRO A 218 6.79 4.93 9.13
N SER A 219 7.74 5.02 10.08
CA SER A 219 7.79 4.12 11.23
C SER A 219 6.59 4.29 12.16
N VAL A 220 6.19 5.55 12.45
CA VAL A 220 5.03 5.82 13.32
C VAL A 220 3.74 5.30 12.67
N ILE A 221 3.56 5.50 11.37
CA ILE A 221 2.41 4.97 10.61
C ILE A 221 2.40 3.45 10.63
N MET A 222 3.55 2.82 10.40
CA MET A 222 3.67 1.37 10.40
C MET A 222 3.29 0.79 11.76
N ASP A 223 3.85 1.31 12.84
CA ASP A 223 3.64 0.79 14.19
C ASP A 223 2.23 1.10 14.71
N SER A 224 1.73 2.33 14.47
CA SER A 224 0.45 2.77 15.02
C SER A 224 -0.77 2.29 14.24
N LEU A 225 -0.61 1.96 12.96
CA LEU A 225 -1.71 1.54 12.08
C LEU A 225 -1.53 0.11 11.58
N SER A 226 -0.45 -0.17 10.83
CA SER A 226 -0.27 -1.47 10.17
C SER A 226 -0.04 -2.63 11.13
N ARG A 227 0.46 -2.33 12.33
CA ARG A 227 0.74 -3.28 13.42
C ARG A 227 -0.13 -3.04 14.63
N SER A 228 -1.13 -2.18 14.51
CA SER A 228 -2.06 -1.90 15.62
C SER A 228 -3.10 -3.00 15.70
N TYR A 229 -3.17 -3.64 16.85
CA TYR A 229 -4.26 -4.54 17.23
C TYR A 229 -5.31 -3.83 18.07
N GLU A 230 -5.37 -2.50 17.97
CA GLU A 230 -6.47 -1.73 18.54
C GLU A 230 -7.75 -1.92 17.72
N HIS A 231 -8.87 -1.95 18.39
CA HIS A 231 -10.21 -1.99 17.78
C HIS A 231 -11.19 -1.23 18.65
N GLN A 232 -12.28 -0.78 18.07
CA GLN A 232 -13.38 -0.16 18.80
C GLN A 232 -14.64 -1.03 18.70
N GLY A 233 -15.11 -1.51 19.86
CA GLY A 233 -16.26 -2.42 19.92
C GLY A 233 -15.95 -3.77 19.27
N ASP A 234 -16.87 -4.29 18.46
CA ASP A 234 -16.74 -5.55 17.71
C ASP A 234 -15.96 -5.43 16.40
N SER A 235 -15.22 -4.32 16.21
CA SER A 235 -14.55 -4.04 14.96
C SER A 235 -13.32 -4.92 14.73
N LEU A 236 -13.04 -5.19 13.46
CA LEU A 236 -11.86 -5.93 13.04
C LEU A 236 -10.60 -5.07 13.18
N TYR A 237 -9.48 -5.71 13.55
CA TYR A 237 -8.16 -5.08 13.50
C TYR A 237 -7.82 -4.59 12.09
N ILE A 238 -6.94 -3.59 12.00
CA ILE A 238 -6.37 -3.18 10.72
C ILE A 238 -5.53 -4.33 10.15
N PRO A 239 -4.50 -4.89 10.86
CA PRO A 239 -3.79 -6.09 10.40
C PRO A 239 -4.66 -7.35 10.58
N ARG A 240 -4.79 -8.13 9.50
CA ARG A 240 -5.67 -9.31 9.45
C ARG A 240 -5.02 -10.47 8.70
N TYR A 241 -5.64 -11.65 8.78
CA TYR A 241 -5.20 -12.81 8.03
C TYR A 241 -5.01 -12.54 6.52
N ILE A 242 -5.88 -11.73 5.90
CA ILE A 242 -5.80 -11.39 4.48
C ILE A 242 -4.86 -10.22 4.16
N THR A 243 -4.15 -9.67 5.15
CA THR A 243 -3.18 -8.60 4.91
C THR A 243 -1.97 -9.16 4.16
N SER A 244 -1.62 -8.51 3.06
CA SER A 244 -0.54 -8.93 2.14
C SER A 244 0.66 -7.99 2.13
N SER A 245 0.50 -6.73 2.51
CA SER A 245 1.58 -5.75 2.57
C SER A 245 1.13 -4.46 3.25
N SER A 246 2.12 -3.66 3.65
CA SER A 246 1.91 -2.26 4.03
C SER A 246 3.00 -1.39 3.42
N VAL A 247 2.60 -0.29 2.80
CA VAL A 247 3.51 0.62 2.09
C VAL A 247 3.21 2.05 2.49
N VAL A 248 4.26 2.79 2.84
CA VAL A 248 4.24 4.24 3.06
C VAL A 248 5.08 4.91 1.99
N ILE A 249 4.54 5.89 1.31
CA ILE A 249 5.32 6.75 0.40
C ILE A 249 5.44 8.13 1.06
N LYS A 250 6.67 8.56 1.26
CA LYS A 250 6.98 9.92 1.68
C LYS A 250 7.39 10.72 0.46
N GLY A 251 6.55 11.67 0.07
CA GLY A 251 6.76 12.56 -1.05
C GLY A 251 7.79 13.66 -0.76
N VAL A 252 7.75 14.73 -1.54
CA VAL A 252 8.65 15.86 -1.45
C VAL A 252 7.88 17.16 -1.23
N ARG A 253 8.55 18.18 -0.71
CA ARG A 253 7.99 19.53 -0.63
C ARG A 253 8.03 20.18 -2.02
N PRO A 254 7.13 21.12 -2.29
CA PRO A 254 7.25 21.96 -3.49
C PRO A 254 8.65 22.56 -3.62
N GLY A 255 9.25 22.41 -4.81
CA GLY A 255 10.61 22.87 -5.09
C GLY A 255 11.75 21.93 -4.68
N GLU A 256 11.47 20.83 -3.98
CA GLU A 256 12.45 19.75 -3.79
C GLU A 256 12.55 18.86 -5.04
N SER A 257 13.68 18.16 -5.15
CA SER A 257 13.83 17.16 -6.21
C SER A 257 12.85 16.00 -6.01
N PRO A 258 12.07 15.60 -7.04
CA PRO A 258 11.24 14.42 -6.99
C PRO A 258 12.02 13.13 -6.62
N PHE A 259 13.30 13.05 -6.92
CA PHE A 259 14.19 11.95 -6.57
C PHE A 259 14.44 11.79 -5.05
N ASN A 260 13.94 12.71 -4.23
CA ASN A 260 13.93 12.57 -2.77
C ASN A 260 12.71 11.76 -2.26
N THR A 261 11.81 11.37 -3.15
CA THR A 261 10.68 10.48 -2.80
C THR A 261 11.18 9.11 -2.36
N VAL A 262 10.60 8.58 -1.29
CA VAL A 262 10.99 7.27 -0.72
C VAL A 262 9.75 6.42 -0.50
N ILE A 263 9.80 5.18 -0.99
CA ILE A 263 8.83 4.12 -0.71
C ILE A 263 9.34 3.30 0.48
N TRP A 264 8.55 3.18 1.53
CA TRP A 264 8.82 2.32 2.68
C TRP A 264 7.86 1.14 2.61
N ALA A 265 8.37 -0.05 2.35
CA ALA A 265 7.54 -1.22 2.08
C ALA A 265 7.84 -2.38 3.04
N ALA A 266 6.78 -2.90 3.67
CA ALA A 266 6.74 -4.19 4.35
C ALA A 266 5.97 -5.17 3.45
N LEU A 267 6.66 -6.13 2.85
CA LEU A 267 6.07 -7.16 1.99
C LEU A 267 5.63 -8.35 2.84
N GLY A 268 4.46 -8.92 2.53
CA GLY A 268 3.82 -9.92 3.36
C GLY A 268 3.03 -9.29 4.52
N TYR A 269 2.96 -9.98 5.64
CA TYR A 269 2.22 -9.54 6.82
C TYR A 269 3.08 -8.58 7.67
N PRO A 270 2.63 -7.34 7.96
CA PRO A 270 3.48 -6.32 8.57
C PRO A 270 4.11 -6.70 9.92
N ALA A 271 3.43 -7.52 10.73
CA ALA A 271 3.99 -7.96 12.02
C ALA A 271 5.10 -9.00 11.87
N THR A 272 5.18 -9.71 10.75
CA THR A 272 6.21 -10.71 10.43
C THR A 272 7.14 -10.25 9.30
N SER A 273 7.18 -8.94 9.01
CA SER A 273 7.95 -8.33 7.95
C SER A 273 8.77 -7.16 8.48
N VAL A 274 9.83 -6.82 7.78
CA VAL A 274 10.65 -5.62 8.01
C VAL A 274 10.31 -4.58 6.97
N MET A 275 10.03 -3.35 7.40
CA MET A 275 9.80 -2.23 6.51
C MET A 275 11.13 -1.68 5.97
N ILE A 276 11.27 -1.69 4.65
CA ILE A 276 12.49 -1.30 3.94
C ILE A 276 12.24 -0.02 3.13
N PRO A 277 13.12 1.01 3.27
CA PRO A 277 13.07 2.21 2.43
C PRO A 277 13.66 1.95 1.05
N VAL A 278 12.97 2.35 0.00
CA VAL A 278 13.42 2.26 -1.40
C VAL A 278 13.35 3.65 -2.03
N PRO A 279 14.50 4.23 -2.45
CA PRO A 279 14.52 5.54 -3.09
C PRO A 279 13.94 5.48 -4.51
N VAL A 280 13.12 6.47 -4.87
CA VAL A 280 12.58 6.64 -6.22
C VAL A 280 13.46 7.63 -6.99
N CYS A 281 14.48 7.14 -7.68
CA CYS A 281 15.54 7.97 -8.26
C CYS A 281 15.78 7.73 -9.76
N GLY A 282 14.79 7.20 -10.46
CA GLY A 282 14.87 6.95 -11.91
C GLY A 282 15.69 5.74 -12.32
N GLU A 283 16.29 5.02 -11.37
CA GLU A 283 17.07 3.80 -11.57
C GLU A 283 16.57 2.68 -10.64
N ASP A 284 16.88 1.42 -10.98
CA ASP A 284 16.47 0.25 -10.19
C ASP A 284 17.46 -0.03 -9.04
N HIS A 285 17.13 0.48 -7.86
CA HIS A 285 17.84 0.21 -6.61
C HIS A 285 16.97 -0.54 -5.59
N ILE A 286 15.94 -1.24 -6.05
CA ILE A 286 15.15 -2.13 -5.19
C ILE A 286 16.05 -3.27 -4.72
N PRO A 287 16.16 -3.56 -3.40
CA PRO A 287 16.90 -4.71 -2.90
C PRO A 287 16.46 -6.01 -3.60
N ALA A 288 17.41 -6.86 -3.99
CA ALA A 288 17.11 -8.07 -4.75
C ALA A 288 16.08 -8.97 -4.06
N ALA A 289 16.12 -9.05 -2.72
CA ALA A 289 15.18 -9.82 -1.93
C ALA A 289 13.73 -9.29 -1.92
N MET A 290 13.51 -8.06 -2.40
CA MET A 290 12.17 -7.47 -2.57
C MET A 290 11.65 -7.60 -4.00
N LYS A 291 12.47 -8.03 -4.93
CA LYS A 291 12.14 -8.20 -6.35
C LYS A 291 11.78 -9.65 -6.68
N ARG A 292 11.47 -9.85 -7.96
CA ARG A 292 11.25 -11.16 -8.55
C ARG A 292 12.51 -12.03 -8.44
N SER A 293 12.40 -13.21 -7.81
CA SER A 293 13.46 -14.21 -7.85
C SER A 293 13.49 -14.95 -9.19
N ALA A 294 14.64 -15.52 -9.56
CA ALA A 294 14.79 -16.29 -10.78
C ALA A 294 14.07 -17.66 -10.73
N GLY A 295 13.89 -18.22 -9.52
CA GLY A 295 13.36 -19.58 -9.36
C GLY A 295 11.84 -19.66 -9.40
N ASN A 296 11.16 -18.88 -8.51
CA ASN A 296 9.72 -19.01 -8.29
C ASN A 296 8.95 -17.71 -8.56
N HIS A 297 9.62 -16.67 -9.08
CA HIS A 297 9.03 -15.39 -9.44
C HIS A 297 8.50 -14.54 -8.24
N LYS A 298 8.80 -14.93 -7.01
CA LYS A 298 8.36 -14.29 -5.78
C LYS A 298 9.46 -13.45 -5.16
N SER A 299 9.08 -12.55 -4.26
CA SER A 299 10.01 -11.82 -3.41
C SER A 299 10.40 -12.70 -2.21
N GLU A 300 11.69 -12.86 -1.97
CA GLU A 300 12.21 -13.61 -0.83
C GLU A 300 11.69 -13.07 0.51
N LEU A 301 11.71 -11.75 0.71
CA LEU A 301 11.23 -11.15 1.96
C LEU A 301 9.72 -11.31 2.13
N CYS A 302 8.95 -11.33 1.04
CA CYS A 302 7.52 -11.63 1.12
C CYS A 302 7.29 -13.09 1.54
N GLU A 303 7.99 -14.04 0.95
CA GLU A 303 7.87 -15.47 1.29
C GLU A 303 8.24 -15.73 2.74
N MET A 304 9.34 -15.17 3.23
CA MET A 304 9.75 -15.27 4.64
C MET A 304 8.66 -14.74 5.59
N SER A 305 8.12 -13.58 5.28
CA SER A 305 7.04 -12.99 6.07
C SER A 305 5.79 -13.86 6.06
N LEU A 306 5.40 -14.42 4.91
CA LEU A 306 4.22 -15.27 4.78
C LEU A 306 4.40 -16.62 5.50
N GLU A 307 5.61 -17.15 5.54
CA GLU A 307 5.90 -18.36 6.30
C GLU A 307 5.73 -18.13 7.81
N LEU A 308 6.33 -17.08 8.36
CA LEU A 308 6.16 -16.68 9.75
C LEU A 308 4.70 -16.35 10.09
N LYS A 309 3.95 -15.77 9.16
CA LYS A 309 2.53 -15.48 9.30
C LYS A 309 1.68 -16.72 9.56
N LYS A 310 2.05 -17.90 9.05
CA LYS A 310 1.34 -19.15 9.30
C LYS A 310 1.26 -19.47 10.79
N SER A 311 2.30 -19.16 11.55
CA SER A 311 2.32 -19.35 13.00
C SER A 311 1.48 -18.32 13.76
N VAL A 312 1.28 -17.12 13.19
CA VAL A 312 0.33 -16.13 13.73
C VAL A 312 -1.10 -16.57 13.51
N PHE A 313 -1.40 -17.12 12.34
CA PHE A 313 -2.75 -17.51 11.95
C PHE A 313 -2.86 -19.03 11.64
N PRO A 314 -2.67 -19.90 12.63
CA PRO A 314 -2.60 -21.36 12.39
C PRO A 314 -3.90 -21.96 11.84
N TYR A 315 -5.01 -21.24 11.97
CA TYR A 315 -6.32 -21.67 11.46
C TYR A 315 -6.81 -20.89 10.23
N GLY A 316 -5.94 -20.06 9.61
CA GLY A 316 -6.29 -19.29 8.43
C GLY A 316 -7.38 -18.23 8.64
N LYS A 317 -7.58 -17.74 9.86
CA LYS A 317 -8.54 -16.70 10.23
C LYS A 317 -8.09 -15.94 11.47
N ASN A 318 -8.62 -14.74 11.66
CA ASN A 318 -8.31 -13.89 12.81
C ASN A 318 -8.85 -14.48 14.12
N LYS A 319 -8.04 -14.41 15.16
CA LYS A 319 -8.41 -14.72 16.54
C LYS A 319 -7.74 -13.74 17.51
N PRO A 320 -8.31 -13.52 18.71
CA PRO A 320 -7.70 -12.61 19.70
C PRO A 320 -6.28 -13.00 20.12
N GLU A 321 -5.99 -14.29 20.21
CA GLU A 321 -4.68 -14.84 20.58
C GLU A 321 -3.59 -14.59 19.53
N ASP A 322 -3.94 -14.34 18.27
CA ASP A 322 -2.99 -14.09 17.16
C ASP A 322 -2.08 -12.90 17.46
N MET A 323 -2.57 -11.94 18.24
CA MET A 323 -1.81 -10.75 18.65
C MET A 323 -0.57 -11.10 19.50
N VAL A 324 -0.62 -12.13 20.32
CA VAL A 324 0.50 -12.52 21.20
C VAL A 324 1.68 -12.94 20.34
N ARG A 325 1.44 -13.85 19.38
CA ARG A 325 2.50 -14.35 18.49
C ARG A 325 3.03 -13.25 17.56
N ALA A 326 2.16 -12.39 17.04
CA ALA A 326 2.57 -11.26 16.23
C ALA A 326 3.51 -10.30 16.99
N ARG A 327 3.26 -10.03 18.28
CA ARG A 327 4.13 -9.18 19.12
C ARG A 327 5.52 -9.73 19.29
N GLU A 328 5.69 -11.05 19.38
CA GLU A 328 7.00 -11.68 19.47
C GLU A 328 7.86 -11.32 18.23
N TYR A 329 7.29 -11.48 17.03
CA TYR A 329 7.97 -11.12 15.78
C TYR A 329 8.24 -9.62 15.67
N MET A 330 7.26 -8.78 16.03
CA MET A 330 7.44 -7.33 16.01
C MET A 330 8.60 -6.89 16.93
N THR A 331 8.80 -7.55 18.05
CA THR A 331 9.90 -7.25 18.98
C THR A 331 11.28 -7.45 18.34
N VAL A 332 11.42 -8.44 17.46
CA VAL A 332 12.66 -8.71 16.73
C VAL A 332 12.81 -7.72 15.57
N PHE A 333 11.81 -7.65 14.71
CA PHE A 333 11.89 -6.88 13.45
C PHE A 333 11.92 -5.36 13.66
N SER A 334 11.25 -4.82 14.67
CA SER A 334 11.31 -3.39 14.99
C SER A 334 12.71 -2.90 15.37
N LYS A 335 13.55 -3.76 15.94
CA LYS A 335 14.96 -3.42 16.22
C LYS A 335 15.76 -3.25 14.93
N ILE A 336 15.57 -4.17 13.99
CA ILE A 336 16.23 -4.12 12.68
C ILE A 336 15.75 -2.87 11.91
N GLU A 337 14.45 -2.60 11.89
CA GLU A 337 13.88 -1.41 11.23
C GLU A 337 14.41 -0.10 11.81
N LYS A 338 14.57 -0.03 13.12
CA LYS A 338 15.19 1.14 13.76
C LYS A 338 16.60 1.39 13.24
N CYS A 339 17.41 0.33 13.13
CA CYS A 339 18.77 0.45 12.57
C CYS A 339 18.72 0.87 11.10
N ILE A 340 17.87 0.22 10.27
CA ILE A 340 17.67 0.57 8.86
C ILE A 340 17.26 2.04 8.73
N SER A 341 16.26 2.46 9.48
CA SER A 341 15.73 3.83 9.42
C SER A 341 16.78 4.86 9.80
N ASN A 342 17.55 4.61 10.86
CA ASN A 342 18.60 5.52 11.30
C ASN A 342 19.71 5.64 10.24
N ASP A 343 20.24 4.54 9.76
CA ASP A 343 21.32 4.53 8.77
C ASP A 343 20.86 5.10 7.43
N PHE A 344 19.65 4.75 7.00
CA PHE A 344 19.06 5.31 5.80
C PHE A 344 18.89 6.83 5.90
N ASN A 345 18.30 7.31 6.99
CA ASN A 345 18.09 8.74 7.20
C ASN A 345 19.42 9.52 7.20
N ILE A 346 20.48 8.97 7.78
CA ILE A 346 21.81 9.60 7.76
C ILE A 346 22.34 9.77 6.33
N ILE A 347 22.24 8.74 5.49
CA ILE A 347 22.75 8.82 4.11
C ILE A 347 21.83 9.63 3.21
N HIS A 348 20.52 9.49 3.38
CA HIS A 348 19.50 10.20 2.61
C HIS A 348 19.55 11.72 2.90
N ASP A 349 19.67 12.11 4.17
CA ASP A 349 19.80 13.51 4.58
C ASP A 349 21.06 14.19 3.97
N LYS A 350 22.17 13.43 3.89
CA LYS A 350 23.37 13.92 3.19
C LYS A 350 23.15 14.12 1.70
N TYR A 351 22.30 13.29 1.08
CA TYR A 351 21.94 13.42 -0.33
C TYR A 351 20.99 14.60 -0.54
N VAL A 352 19.91 14.69 0.21
CA VAL A 352 18.94 15.80 0.14
C VAL A 352 19.61 17.16 0.35
N LYS A 353 20.52 17.25 1.33
CA LYS A 353 21.33 18.45 1.59
C LYS A 353 22.49 18.67 0.57
N ARG A 354 22.51 17.92 -0.52
CA ARG A 354 23.53 17.99 -1.59
C ARG A 354 24.98 17.82 -1.11
N ARG A 355 25.19 17.15 0.05
CA ARG A 355 26.55 16.87 0.60
C ARG A 355 27.21 15.69 -0.07
N ILE A 356 26.45 14.83 -0.74
CA ILE A 356 26.92 13.73 -1.57
C ILE A 356 26.15 13.69 -2.89
N LYS A 357 26.83 13.26 -3.97
CA LYS A 357 26.20 13.05 -5.29
C LYS A 357 25.33 11.79 -5.29
N VAL A 358 24.31 11.73 -6.15
CA VAL A 358 23.38 10.61 -6.29
C VAL A 358 24.10 9.27 -6.40
N ARG A 359 25.08 9.11 -7.28
CA ARG A 359 25.85 7.86 -7.46
C ARG A 359 26.50 7.36 -6.15
N LYS A 360 27.02 8.29 -5.32
CA LYS A 360 27.63 7.93 -4.02
C LYS A 360 26.55 7.55 -3.00
N TYR A 361 25.40 8.22 -3.05
CA TYR A 361 24.23 7.91 -2.23
C TYR A 361 23.75 6.49 -2.51
N LEU A 362 23.46 6.18 -3.78
CA LEU A 362 22.93 4.89 -4.20
C LEU A 362 23.90 3.75 -3.91
N LYS A 363 25.21 3.91 -4.20
CA LYS A 363 26.23 2.90 -3.84
C LYS A 363 26.25 2.60 -2.33
N ARG A 364 26.06 3.62 -1.48
CA ARG A 364 26.00 3.43 -0.02
C ARG A 364 24.72 2.75 0.41
N TYR A 365 23.62 3.14 -0.21
CA TYR A 365 22.31 2.54 0.00
C TYR A 365 22.34 1.04 -0.34
N ASP A 366 22.79 0.67 -1.54
CA ASP A 366 22.88 -0.74 -1.97
C ASP A 366 23.73 -1.57 -1.00
N LYS A 367 24.91 -1.07 -0.61
CA LYS A 367 25.78 -1.76 0.35
C LYS A 367 25.08 -1.93 1.71
N MET A 368 24.42 -0.89 2.19
CA MET A 368 23.70 -0.92 3.46
C MET A 368 22.56 -1.94 3.41
N MET A 369 21.75 -1.91 2.36
CA MET A 369 20.61 -2.81 2.24
C MET A 369 21.01 -4.26 2.07
N ASN A 370 22.07 -4.57 1.34
CA ASN A 370 22.59 -5.94 1.23
C ASN A 370 22.97 -6.50 2.61
N ASN A 371 23.60 -5.70 3.47
CA ASN A 371 23.91 -6.12 4.84
C ASN A 371 22.66 -6.36 5.69
N TYR A 372 21.65 -5.46 5.59
CA TYR A 372 20.41 -5.62 6.35
C TYR A 372 19.56 -6.79 5.86
N VAL A 373 19.50 -7.05 4.55
CA VAL A 373 18.82 -8.23 4.01
C VAL A 373 19.42 -9.51 4.62
N GLU A 374 20.74 -9.60 4.70
CA GLU A 374 21.39 -10.74 5.34
C GLU A 374 21.05 -10.84 6.85
N THR A 375 21.02 -9.72 7.55
CA THR A 375 20.58 -9.69 8.96
C THR A 375 19.14 -10.18 9.11
N ILE A 376 18.24 -9.75 8.21
CA ILE A 376 16.84 -10.18 8.23
C ILE A 376 16.74 -11.70 8.00
N ARG A 377 17.51 -12.27 7.07
CA ARG A 377 17.56 -13.72 6.82
C ARG A 377 17.95 -14.47 8.11
N LEU A 378 19.08 -14.11 8.69
CA LEU A 378 19.62 -14.77 9.90
C LEU A 378 18.66 -14.67 11.09
N GLU A 379 18.02 -13.53 11.29
CA GLU A 379 17.06 -13.38 12.40
C GLU A 379 15.74 -14.13 12.10
N SER A 380 15.29 -14.19 10.85
CA SER A 380 14.12 -14.96 10.48
C SER A 380 14.32 -16.46 10.64
N GLU A 381 15.51 -16.99 10.27
CA GLU A 381 15.85 -18.42 10.45
C GLU A 381 15.79 -18.87 11.92
N LYS A 382 16.07 -17.96 12.87
CA LYS A 382 15.96 -18.26 14.30
C LYS A 382 14.52 -18.32 14.81
N LEU A 383 13.57 -17.83 14.01
CA LEU A 383 12.16 -17.72 14.37
C LEU A 383 11.30 -18.85 13.76
N PHE A 384 11.85 -19.63 12.82
CA PHE A 384 11.27 -20.87 12.30
C PHE A 384 11.55 -22.04 13.22
#